data_4af5618e1a8181bd9a6af50752f3f197
#
_entry.id   4af5618e1a8181bd9a6af50752f3f197
#
_cell.length_a   1.000
_cell.length_b   1.000
_cell.length_c   1.000
_cell.angle_alpha   90.00
_cell.angle_beta   90.00
_cell.angle_gamma   90.00
#
_symmetry.space_group_name_H-M   'P 1'
#
loop_
_entity.id
_entity.type
_entity.pdbx_description
1 polymer ?
#
loop_
_entity_poly.entity_id
_entity_poly.type
_entity_poly.pdbx_seq_one_letter_code
_entity_poly.pdbx_strand_id
1 'polypeptide(L)'
;MSHIFVATDSDDVAEETFSALASYGTTVSRVRKGQDVRPVVKELEPDLVILDLQIGNMGGVATSIDLRHEAQAGRLKEVKIVMLLDREVDKWIATEAQVDAELVKPLNAMKLRKTTDFLLGE
;
A
#
# COMPACT_ATOMS: atom_id res chain seq x y z
N MET A 1 -13.66 -7.15 9.89
CA MET A 1 -13.05 -5.80 9.99
C MET A 1 -11.69 -5.80 9.31
N SER A 2 -11.40 -4.74 8.57
CA SER A 2 -10.15 -4.65 7.81
C SER A 2 -9.36 -3.44 8.24
N HIS A 3 -8.05 -3.60 8.29
CA HIS A 3 -7.13 -2.49 8.56
C HIS A 3 -6.24 -2.30 7.33
N ILE A 4 -6.35 -1.13 6.71
CA ILE A 4 -5.59 -0.74 5.53
C ILE A 4 -4.61 0.34 5.91
N PHE A 5 -3.40 0.22 5.38
CA PHE A 5 -2.32 1.13 5.71
C PHE A 5 -1.86 1.82 4.43
N VAL A 6 -1.85 3.15 4.39
CA VAL A 6 -1.37 3.89 3.23
C VAL A 6 -0.06 4.60 3.55
N ALA A 7 0.94 4.38 2.71
CA ALA A 7 2.27 4.99 2.84
C ALA A 7 2.45 5.99 1.70
N THR A 8 2.35 7.26 2.02
CA THR A 8 2.51 8.36 1.05
C THR A 8 2.89 9.63 1.77
N ASP A 9 3.72 10.46 1.15
CA ASP A 9 4.02 11.79 1.66
C ASP A 9 3.11 12.86 1.04
N SER A 10 2.19 12.46 0.15
CA SER A 10 1.22 13.36 -0.45
C SER A 10 -0.08 13.38 0.37
N ASP A 11 -0.43 14.54 0.91
CA ASP A 11 -1.68 14.67 1.65
C ASP A 11 -2.90 14.43 0.76
N ASP A 12 -2.83 14.82 -0.51
CA ASP A 12 -3.92 14.60 -1.46
C ASP A 12 -4.16 13.11 -1.70
N VAL A 13 -3.09 12.34 -1.90
CA VAL A 13 -3.20 10.89 -2.08
C VAL A 13 -3.78 10.24 -0.84
N ALA A 14 -3.33 10.63 0.35
CA ALA A 14 -3.86 10.10 1.59
C ALA A 14 -5.34 10.40 1.74
N GLU A 15 -5.76 11.63 1.47
CA GLU A 15 -7.15 12.02 1.58
C GLU A 15 -8.04 11.28 0.59
N GLU A 16 -7.60 11.13 -0.66
CA GLU A 16 -8.32 10.37 -1.66
C GLU A 16 -8.48 8.90 -1.25
N THR A 17 -7.41 8.33 -0.68
CA THR A 17 -7.43 6.95 -0.19
C THR A 17 -8.41 6.80 0.97
N PHE A 18 -8.36 7.70 1.95
CA PHE A 18 -9.30 7.69 3.07
C PHE A 18 -10.74 7.80 2.57
N SER A 19 -11.01 8.75 1.67
CA SER A 19 -12.35 8.97 1.15
C SER A 19 -12.90 7.74 0.41
N ALA A 20 -12.03 7.03 -0.30
CA ALA A 20 -12.45 5.88 -1.08
C ALA A 20 -12.66 4.63 -0.23
N LEU A 21 -11.85 4.43 0.81
CA LEU A 21 -11.78 3.14 1.52
C LEU A 21 -12.32 3.16 2.94
N ALA A 22 -12.32 4.29 3.63
CA ALA A 22 -12.81 4.35 5.00
C ALA A 22 -14.32 4.07 5.02
N SER A 23 -14.73 3.13 5.85
CA SER A 23 -16.14 2.76 5.97
C SER A 23 -16.34 2.04 7.28
N TYR A 24 -17.61 1.71 7.59
CA TYR A 24 -17.90 0.89 8.76
C TYR A 24 -17.20 -0.45 8.61
N GLY A 25 -16.37 -0.79 9.58
CA GLY A 25 -15.61 -2.05 9.55
C GLY A 25 -14.26 -1.96 8.85
N THR A 26 -13.91 -0.81 8.26
CA THR A 26 -12.61 -0.62 7.62
C THR A 26 -11.91 0.59 8.22
N THR A 27 -10.72 0.36 8.76
CA THR A 27 -9.88 1.42 9.32
C THR A 27 -8.73 1.70 8.36
N VAL A 28 -8.47 2.97 8.08
CA VAL A 28 -7.35 3.38 7.23
C VAL A 28 -6.39 4.22 8.06
N SER A 29 -5.13 3.84 8.07
CA SER A 29 -4.06 4.56 8.77
C SER A 29 -3.00 4.99 7.77
N ARG A 30 -2.15 5.94 8.16
CA ARG A 30 -1.15 6.49 7.24
C ARG A 30 0.21 6.63 7.88
N VAL A 31 1.27 6.43 7.07
CA VAL A 31 2.64 6.92 7.35
C VAL A 31 3.11 7.78 6.20
N ARG A 32 4.06 8.65 6.48
CA ARG A 32 4.59 9.63 5.53
C ARG A 32 5.95 9.25 4.94
N LYS A 33 6.63 8.27 5.52
CA LYS A 33 7.99 7.88 5.10
C LYS A 33 8.07 6.39 4.88
N GLY A 34 8.77 5.97 3.82
CA GLY A 34 8.95 4.57 3.53
C GLY A 34 9.62 3.79 4.66
N GLN A 35 10.58 4.42 5.33
CA GLN A 35 11.29 3.77 6.43
C GLN A 35 10.40 3.44 7.64
N ASP A 36 9.25 4.10 7.76
CA ASP A 36 8.32 3.87 8.87
C ASP A 36 7.34 2.72 8.60
N VAL A 37 7.30 2.21 7.37
CA VAL A 37 6.31 1.19 6.98
C VAL A 37 6.55 -0.12 7.70
N ARG A 38 7.76 -0.66 7.66
CA ARG A 38 8.05 -1.97 8.28
C ARG A 38 7.73 -2.01 9.78
N PRO A 39 8.19 -1.02 10.58
CA PRO A 39 7.88 -1.03 12.01
C PRO A 39 6.37 -1.02 12.28
N VAL A 40 5.61 -0.26 11.51
CA VAL A 40 4.17 -0.16 11.69
C VAL A 40 3.45 -1.42 11.23
N VAL A 41 3.89 -2.01 10.12
CA VAL A 41 3.34 -3.29 9.66
C VAL A 41 3.57 -4.37 10.72
N LYS A 42 4.74 -4.38 11.34
CA LYS A 42 5.05 -5.34 12.39
C LYS A 42 4.14 -5.17 13.61
N GLU A 43 3.88 -3.92 14.00
CA GLU A 43 3.08 -3.62 15.18
C GLU A 43 1.59 -3.81 14.95
N LEU A 44 1.06 -3.28 13.85
CA LEU A 44 -0.38 -3.25 13.59
C LEU A 44 -0.89 -4.44 12.80
N GLU A 45 -0.03 -5.16 12.11
CA GLU A 45 -0.39 -6.30 11.25
C GLU A 45 -1.61 -5.98 10.35
N PRO A 46 -1.50 -4.94 9.49
CA PRO A 46 -2.62 -4.58 8.62
C PRO A 46 -2.91 -5.68 7.61
N ASP A 47 -4.11 -5.66 7.06
CA ASP A 47 -4.51 -6.63 6.04
C ASP A 47 -3.97 -6.27 4.66
N LEU A 48 -3.77 -4.97 4.42
CA LEU A 48 -3.33 -4.46 3.13
C LEU A 48 -2.51 -3.19 3.31
N VAL A 49 -1.45 -3.06 2.52
CA VAL A 49 -0.61 -1.86 2.49
C VAL A 49 -0.70 -1.25 1.10
N ILE A 50 -0.98 0.04 1.04
CA ILE A 50 -0.97 0.81 -0.20
C ILE A 50 0.29 1.66 -0.19
N LEU A 51 1.20 1.43 -1.14
CA LEU A 51 2.48 2.11 -1.23
C LEU A 51 2.50 3.10 -2.39
N ASP A 52 2.78 4.36 -2.10
CA ASP A 52 3.04 5.35 -3.14
C ASP A 52 4.45 5.12 -3.67
N LEU A 53 4.60 4.93 -4.99
CA LEU A 53 5.89 4.72 -5.62
C LEU A 53 6.89 5.82 -5.25
N GLN A 54 6.41 7.06 -5.16
CA GLN A 54 7.25 8.24 -4.94
C GLN A 54 7.42 8.61 -3.46
N ILE A 55 7.06 7.72 -2.55
CA ILE A 55 7.24 8.04 -1.12
C ILE A 55 8.70 8.30 -0.81
N GLY A 56 8.97 9.36 -0.04
CA GLY A 56 10.33 9.71 0.37
C GLY A 56 10.88 8.82 1.46
N ASN A 57 12.17 8.92 1.70
CA ASN A 57 12.87 8.15 2.73
C ASN A 57 12.62 6.65 2.61
N MET A 58 13.29 6.03 1.67
CA MET A 58 13.08 4.65 1.26
C MET A 58 11.86 4.54 0.35
N GLY A 59 12.06 4.63 -0.95
CA GLY A 59 11.00 4.63 -1.96
C GLY A 59 10.11 3.41 -1.94
N GLY A 60 8.98 3.49 -2.65
CA GLY A 60 7.97 2.42 -2.66
C GLY A 60 8.52 1.06 -3.07
N VAL A 61 9.40 1.00 -4.05
CA VAL A 61 9.99 -0.27 -4.51
C VAL A 61 10.80 -0.92 -3.39
N ALA A 62 11.72 -0.15 -2.79
CA ALA A 62 12.56 -0.67 -1.71
C ALA A 62 11.71 -1.10 -0.51
N THR A 63 10.67 -0.34 -0.20
CA THR A 63 9.77 -0.66 0.90
C THR A 63 9.03 -1.98 0.64
N SER A 64 8.51 -2.17 -0.56
CA SER A 64 7.82 -3.42 -0.91
C SER A 64 8.75 -4.62 -0.82
N ILE A 65 9.93 -4.51 -1.40
CA ILE A 65 10.91 -5.59 -1.37
C ILE A 65 11.32 -5.92 0.08
N ASP A 66 11.50 -4.90 0.91
CA ASP A 66 11.80 -5.08 2.31
C ASP A 66 10.71 -5.87 3.04
N LEU A 67 9.45 -5.53 2.81
CA LEU A 67 8.32 -6.25 3.41
C LEU A 67 8.30 -7.71 2.97
N ARG A 68 8.57 -7.98 1.69
CA ARG A 68 8.59 -9.36 1.18
C ARG A 68 9.73 -10.16 1.79
N HIS A 69 10.93 -9.57 1.90
CA HIS A 69 12.07 -10.23 2.53
C HIS A 69 11.79 -10.57 3.98
N GLU A 70 11.22 -9.63 4.72
CA GLU A 70 10.91 -9.84 6.13
C GLU A 70 9.85 -10.93 6.33
N ALA A 71 8.85 -10.99 5.44
CA ALA A 71 7.84 -12.03 5.49
C ALA A 71 8.45 -13.40 5.16
N GLN A 72 9.32 -13.48 4.15
CA GLN A 72 10.00 -14.73 3.77
C GLN A 72 10.90 -15.24 4.89
N ALA A 73 11.51 -14.33 5.64
CA ALA A 73 12.37 -14.69 6.77
C ALA A 73 11.58 -15.02 8.05
N GLY A 74 10.25 -14.92 8.01
CA GLY A 74 9.40 -15.19 9.16
C GLY A 74 9.38 -14.09 10.21
N ARG A 75 9.90 -12.91 9.88
CA ARG A 75 9.93 -11.78 10.83
C ARG A 75 8.72 -10.87 10.74
N LEU A 76 7.97 -10.95 9.64
CA LEU A 76 6.70 -10.25 9.47
C LEU A 76 5.65 -11.20 8.94
N LYS A 77 4.39 -10.93 9.27
CA LYS A 77 3.27 -11.59 8.64
C LYS A 77 3.20 -11.13 7.19
N GLU A 78 2.84 -12.03 6.29
CA GLU A 78 2.63 -11.67 4.88
C GLU A 78 1.46 -10.70 4.76
N VAL A 79 1.61 -9.67 3.92
CA VAL A 79 0.60 -8.63 3.74
C VAL A 79 0.37 -8.42 2.23
N LYS A 80 -0.85 -8.06 1.85
CA LYS A 80 -1.15 -7.68 0.48
C LYS A 80 -0.63 -6.27 0.22
N ILE A 81 -0.05 -6.04 -0.96
CA ILE A 81 0.55 -4.76 -1.32
C ILE A 81 -0.04 -4.26 -2.62
N VAL A 82 -0.53 -3.02 -2.61
CA VAL A 82 -0.96 -2.27 -3.79
C VAL A 82 0.00 -1.11 -3.98
N MET A 83 0.53 -0.93 -5.17
CA MET A 83 1.42 0.19 -5.46
C MET A 83 0.72 1.23 -6.31
N LEU A 84 0.86 2.51 -5.94
CA LEU A 84 0.32 3.62 -6.69
C LEU A 84 1.42 4.19 -7.57
N LEU A 85 1.18 4.18 -8.89
CA LEU A 85 2.14 4.62 -9.89
C LEU A 85 1.75 5.98 -10.45
N ASP A 86 2.73 6.76 -10.87
CA ASP A 86 2.48 8.06 -11.47
C ASP A 86 2.14 7.96 -12.96
N ARG A 87 2.67 6.93 -13.66
CA ARG A 87 2.52 6.80 -15.11
C ARG A 87 2.33 5.34 -15.50
N GLU A 88 1.63 5.13 -16.63
CA GLU A 88 1.46 3.78 -17.19
C GLU A 88 2.80 3.10 -17.46
N VAL A 89 3.80 3.86 -17.92
CA VAL A 89 5.10 3.29 -18.23
C VAL A 89 5.81 2.71 -17.01
N ASP A 90 5.36 3.05 -15.80
CA ASP A 90 5.97 2.57 -14.56
C ASP A 90 5.46 1.18 -14.14
N LYS A 91 4.53 0.58 -14.89
CA LYS A 91 3.95 -0.74 -14.51
C LYS A 91 4.98 -1.85 -14.35
N TRP A 92 6.07 -1.82 -15.13
CA TRP A 92 7.12 -2.80 -14.99
C TRP A 92 7.80 -2.72 -13.62
N ILE A 93 7.85 -1.52 -13.04
CA ILE A 93 8.44 -1.30 -11.71
C ILE A 93 7.64 -2.07 -10.65
N ALA A 94 6.30 -2.03 -10.77
CA ALA A 94 5.43 -2.75 -9.82
C ALA A 94 5.70 -4.25 -9.85
N THR A 95 5.93 -4.81 -11.04
CA THR A 95 6.28 -6.23 -11.17
C THR A 95 7.60 -6.53 -10.45
N GLU A 96 8.62 -5.70 -10.66
CA GLU A 96 9.92 -5.87 -9.99
C GLU A 96 9.81 -5.70 -8.48
N ALA A 97 8.87 -4.88 -8.01
CA ALA A 97 8.67 -4.64 -6.59
C ALA A 97 7.87 -5.75 -5.90
N GLN A 98 7.38 -6.75 -6.64
CA GLN A 98 6.65 -7.90 -6.11
C GLN A 98 5.36 -7.51 -5.39
N VAL A 99 4.63 -6.55 -5.95
CA VAL A 99 3.33 -6.13 -5.39
C VAL A 99 2.20 -7.03 -5.90
N ASP A 100 1.07 -7.01 -5.22
CA ASP A 100 -0.10 -7.81 -5.60
C ASP A 100 -0.95 -7.12 -6.66
N ALA A 101 -0.93 -5.79 -6.69
CA ALA A 101 -1.65 -5.00 -7.69
C ALA A 101 -1.03 -3.61 -7.82
N GLU A 102 -1.28 -2.94 -8.94
CA GLU A 102 -0.88 -1.56 -9.14
C GLU A 102 -2.02 -0.74 -9.71
N LEU A 103 -2.02 0.55 -9.38
CA LEU A 103 -2.99 1.51 -9.89
C LEU A 103 -2.24 2.77 -10.30
N VAL A 104 -2.60 3.33 -11.46
CA VAL A 104 -1.96 4.53 -11.98
C VAL A 104 -2.78 5.75 -11.58
N LYS A 105 -2.09 6.77 -11.08
CA LYS A 105 -2.74 8.04 -10.73
C LYS A 105 -3.22 8.76 -12.00
N PRO A 106 -4.28 9.58 -11.96
CA PRO A 106 -5.02 9.97 -10.76
C PRO A 106 -5.88 8.81 -10.22
N LEU A 107 -6.07 8.79 -8.90
CA LEU A 107 -6.79 7.70 -8.26
C LEU A 107 -8.27 7.73 -8.62
N ASN A 108 -8.80 6.56 -8.93
CA ASN A 108 -10.23 6.36 -9.17
C ASN A 108 -10.78 5.60 -7.98
N ALA A 109 -11.69 6.21 -7.25
CA ALA A 109 -12.24 5.63 -6.02
C ALA A 109 -12.86 4.26 -6.24
N MET A 110 -13.56 4.06 -7.37
CA MET A 110 -14.20 2.78 -7.67
C MET A 110 -13.15 1.69 -7.93
N LYS A 111 -12.13 2.00 -8.73
CA LYS A 111 -11.04 1.04 -9.00
C LYS A 111 -10.29 0.69 -7.72
N LEU A 112 -10.02 1.68 -6.89
CA LEU A 112 -9.31 1.48 -5.63
C LEU A 112 -10.11 0.54 -4.73
N ARG A 113 -11.42 0.77 -4.59
CA ARG A 113 -12.29 -0.10 -3.79
C ARG A 113 -12.35 -1.52 -4.36
N LYS A 114 -12.52 -1.67 -5.67
CA LYS A 114 -12.58 -3.00 -6.28
C LYS A 114 -11.30 -3.79 -6.10
N THR A 115 -10.15 -3.14 -6.29
CA THR A 115 -8.86 -3.78 -6.11
C THR A 115 -8.67 -4.21 -4.67
N THR A 116 -9.00 -3.33 -3.73
CA THR A 116 -8.89 -3.61 -2.30
C THR A 116 -9.79 -4.77 -1.90
N ASP A 117 -11.06 -4.73 -2.30
CA ASP A 117 -12.00 -5.79 -1.98
C ASP A 117 -11.55 -7.13 -2.53
N PHE A 118 -11.07 -7.15 -3.77
CA PHE A 118 -10.56 -8.37 -4.39
C PHE A 118 -9.40 -8.96 -3.58
N LEU A 119 -8.43 -8.13 -3.19
CA LEU A 119 -7.25 -8.60 -2.45
C LEU A 119 -7.60 -9.04 -1.03
N LEU A 120 -8.61 -8.44 -0.42
CA LEU A 120 -9.06 -8.81 0.92
C LEU A 120 -10.04 -9.97 0.93
N GLY A 121 -10.46 -10.46 -0.23
CA GLY A 121 -11.39 -11.58 -0.35
C GLY A 121 -12.84 -11.20 -0.08
N GLU A 122 -13.17 -9.94 -0.29
CA GLU A 122 -14.52 -9.42 -0.03
C GLU A 122 -15.37 -9.25 -1.27
#